data_901b0549b67fbba211f80a98c5cf7a32
#
_entry.id   901b0549b67fbba211f80a98c5cf7a32
#
_cell.length_a   1.000
_cell.length_b   1.000
_cell.length_c   1.000
_cell.angle_alpha   90.00
_cell.angle_beta   90.00
_cell.angle_gamma   90.00
#
_symmetry.space_group_name_H-M   'P 1'
#
loop_
_entity.id
_entity.type
_entity.pdbx_description
1 polymer ?
#
loop_
_entity_poly.entity_id
_entity_poly.type
_entity_poly.pdbx_seq_one_letter_code
_entity_poly.pdbx_strand_id
1 'polypeptide(L)'
;MKKIILIFILIINCNSFAAEFKLDTSGSAEIEGITFNDSSKYRLYKSKGYWKSSSGDYGTVKCFGTLKNNKDNSVEFEVYCKHTSQDKQHFVMKFLRGEGTQDAGIGKAKITETSKKFDYLLNLECNHAITYIEEDYFAIQKCKY
;
A
#
# COMPACT_ATOMS: atom_id res chain seq x y z
N MET A 1 37.30 -27.46 -49.40
CA MET A 1 36.67 -27.84 -48.12
C MET A 1 36.34 -26.56 -47.39
N LYS A 2 35.06 -26.10 -47.41
CA LYS A 2 34.60 -24.87 -46.72
C LYS A 2 34.17 -25.25 -45.33
N LYS A 3 34.85 -24.70 -44.30
CA LYS A 3 34.42 -24.84 -42.90
C LYS A 3 33.27 -23.88 -42.62
N ILE A 4 32.08 -24.41 -42.39
CA ILE A 4 30.92 -23.68 -41.92
C ILE A 4 31.04 -23.51 -40.43
N ILE A 5 31.30 -22.27 -39.97
CA ILE A 5 31.27 -21.90 -38.55
C ILE A 5 29.81 -21.60 -38.19
N LEU A 6 29.22 -22.54 -37.42
CA LEU A 6 27.85 -22.39 -36.91
C LEU A 6 27.96 -21.51 -35.66
N ILE A 7 27.61 -20.22 -35.78
CA ILE A 7 27.52 -19.30 -34.64
C ILE A 7 26.17 -19.58 -33.96
N PHE A 8 26.24 -20.26 -32.81
CA PHE A 8 25.10 -20.46 -31.92
C PHE A 8 24.88 -19.14 -31.15
N ILE A 9 23.94 -18.30 -31.65
CA ILE A 9 23.49 -17.12 -30.92
C ILE A 9 22.61 -17.61 -29.78
N LEU A 10 23.17 -17.71 -28.57
CA LEU A 10 22.40 -17.86 -27.33
C LEU A 10 21.59 -16.57 -27.12
N ILE A 11 20.33 -16.60 -27.51
CA ILE A 11 19.35 -15.58 -27.12
C ILE A 11 19.08 -15.80 -25.62
N ILE A 12 19.83 -15.12 -24.77
CA ILE A 12 19.52 -15.03 -23.36
C ILE A 12 18.28 -14.15 -23.25
N ASN A 13 17.12 -14.80 -23.14
CA ASN A 13 15.89 -14.12 -22.73
C ASN A 13 16.10 -13.61 -21.30
N CYS A 14 16.66 -12.41 -21.16
CA CYS A 14 16.58 -11.66 -19.92
C CYS A 14 15.10 -11.31 -19.70
N ASN A 15 14.38 -12.19 -19.03
CA ASN A 15 13.13 -11.81 -18.39
C ASN A 15 13.49 -10.73 -17.37
N SER A 16 13.35 -9.49 -17.77
CA SER A 16 13.40 -8.35 -16.86
C SER A 16 12.21 -8.50 -15.91
N PHE A 17 12.41 -9.21 -14.81
CA PHE A 17 11.49 -9.13 -13.68
C PHE A 17 11.51 -7.67 -13.23
N ALA A 18 10.46 -6.93 -13.56
CA ALA A 18 10.26 -5.62 -12.96
C ALA A 18 10.34 -5.81 -11.45
N ALA A 19 11.32 -5.18 -10.82
CA ALA A 19 11.52 -5.27 -9.38
C ALA A 19 10.26 -4.76 -8.70
N GLU A 20 9.63 -5.58 -7.86
CA GLU A 20 8.41 -5.24 -7.14
C GLU A 20 8.74 -5.11 -5.65
N PHE A 21 8.38 -3.96 -5.06
CA PHE A 21 8.39 -3.82 -3.61
C PHE A 21 7.04 -4.26 -3.06
N LYS A 22 7.03 -5.33 -2.27
CA LYS A 22 5.82 -5.83 -1.62
C LYS A 22 5.86 -5.52 -0.14
N LEU A 23 4.72 -5.10 0.39
CA LEU A 23 4.51 -4.80 1.80
C LEU A 23 3.27 -5.57 2.29
N ASP A 24 3.44 -6.39 3.32
CA ASP A 24 2.37 -7.04 4.05
C ASP A 24 2.17 -6.29 5.37
N THR A 25 0.92 -5.93 5.68
CA THR A 25 0.58 -5.14 6.86
C THR A 25 -0.61 -5.78 7.59
N SER A 26 -0.57 -5.80 8.91
CA SER A 26 -1.67 -6.28 9.74
C SER A 26 -1.75 -5.51 11.06
N GLY A 27 -2.92 -5.43 11.64
CA GLY A 27 -3.13 -4.73 12.89
C GLY A 27 -4.60 -4.50 13.20
N SER A 28 -4.89 -3.56 14.09
CA SER A 28 -6.24 -3.16 14.45
C SER A 28 -6.58 -1.77 13.94
N ALA A 29 -7.83 -1.57 13.56
CA ALA A 29 -8.37 -0.30 13.09
C ALA A 29 -9.57 0.13 13.93
N GLU A 30 -9.68 1.41 14.15
CA GLU A 30 -10.77 2.08 14.83
C GLU A 30 -11.37 3.13 13.91
N ILE A 31 -12.69 3.11 13.75
CA ILE A 31 -13.42 4.04 12.90
C ILE A 31 -14.53 4.69 13.72
N GLU A 32 -14.39 5.98 13.97
CA GLU A 32 -15.34 6.78 14.72
C GLU A 32 -15.88 7.92 13.86
N GLY A 33 -17.12 8.34 14.09
CA GLY A 33 -17.63 9.50 13.34
C GLY A 33 -19.09 9.78 13.56
N ILE A 34 -19.63 10.64 12.69
CA ILE A 34 -21.00 11.13 12.74
C ILE A 34 -21.75 10.75 11.46
N THR A 35 -23.05 10.53 11.62
CA THR A 35 -23.99 10.38 10.51
C THR A 35 -24.88 11.62 10.49
N PHE A 36 -25.00 12.25 9.32
CA PHE A 36 -25.85 13.43 9.12
C PHE A 36 -27.29 13.04 8.79
N ASN A 37 -28.21 14.00 8.91
CA ASN A 37 -29.65 13.77 8.62
C ASN A 37 -29.90 13.33 7.17
N ASP A 38 -29.00 13.63 6.26
CA ASP A 38 -29.07 13.26 4.85
C ASP A 38 -28.42 11.88 4.55
N SER A 39 -28.11 11.11 5.60
CA SER A 39 -27.46 9.82 5.56
C SER A 39 -25.98 9.82 5.13
N SER A 40 -25.40 10.98 4.84
CA SER A 40 -23.96 11.08 4.65
C SER A 40 -23.22 10.82 5.97
N LYS A 41 -21.97 10.34 5.87
CA LYS A 41 -21.16 10.02 7.06
C LYS A 41 -19.78 10.64 6.94
N TYR A 42 -19.30 11.21 8.03
CA TYR A 42 -17.91 11.64 8.15
C TYR A 42 -17.27 10.90 9.34
N ARG A 43 -16.15 10.23 9.07
CA ARG A 43 -15.52 9.36 10.05
C ARG A 43 -14.01 9.55 10.06
N LEU A 44 -13.44 9.40 11.23
CA LEU A 44 -12.01 9.33 11.45
C LEU A 44 -11.57 7.88 11.40
N TYR A 45 -10.48 7.63 10.71
CA TYR A 45 -9.80 6.34 10.65
C TYR A 45 -8.51 6.43 11.44
N LYS A 46 -8.33 5.51 12.36
CA LYS A 46 -7.08 5.30 13.10
C LYS A 46 -6.71 3.84 13.02
N SER A 47 -5.46 3.52 12.77
CA SER A 47 -5.00 2.14 12.89
C SER A 47 -3.57 2.07 13.41
N LYS A 48 -3.25 0.92 13.99
CA LYS A 48 -1.90 0.57 14.45
C LYS A 48 -1.65 -0.90 14.13
N GLY A 49 -0.41 -1.23 13.82
CA GLY A 49 -0.08 -2.60 13.47
C GLY A 49 1.38 -2.80 13.17
N TYR A 50 1.64 -3.87 12.44
CA TYR A 50 2.96 -4.33 12.06
C TYR A 50 3.02 -4.48 10.55
N TRP A 51 4.22 -4.38 10.01
CA TRP A 51 4.48 -4.59 8.60
C TRP A 51 5.77 -5.36 8.38
N LYS A 52 5.84 -6.05 7.23
CA LYS A 52 7.05 -6.63 6.68
C LYS A 52 7.11 -6.40 5.18
N SER A 53 8.30 -6.25 4.65
CA SER A 53 8.52 -6.05 3.22
C SER A 53 9.21 -7.22 2.55
N SER A 54 9.15 -7.25 1.23
CA SER A 54 9.90 -8.21 0.40
C SER A 54 11.42 -8.03 0.49
N SER A 55 11.90 -6.87 0.92
CA SER A 55 13.33 -6.60 1.19
C SER A 55 13.82 -7.12 2.55
N GLY A 56 12.93 -7.70 3.37
CA GLY A 56 13.27 -8.23 4.69
C GLY A 56 13.16 -7.22 5.84
N ASP A 57 12.83 -5.96 5.56
CA ASP A 57 12.54 -4.98 6.58
C ASP A 57 11.17 -5.24 7.21
N TYR A 58 11.05 -4.89 8.49
CA TYR A 58 9.81 -5.00 9.27
C TYR A 58 9.74 -3.90 10.32
N GLY A 59 8.56 -3.72 10.90
CA GLY A 59 8.38 -2.71 11.93
C GLY A 59 6.92 -2.46 12.28
N THR A 60 6.65 -1.27 12.79
CA THR A 60 5.31 -0.83 13.19
C THR A 60 4.73 0.14 12.19
N VAL A 61 3.41 0.17 12.08
CA VAL A 61 2.67 1.13 11.27
C VAL A 61 1.62 1.83 12.13
N LYS A 62 1.44 3.14 11.87
CA LYS A 62 0.34 3.94 12.41
C LYS A 62 -0.29 4.72 11.29
N CYS A 63 -1.61 4.66 11.20
CA CYS A 63 -2.37 5.34 10.17
C CYS A 63 -3.41 6.28 10.78
N PHE A 64 -3.60 7.42 10.11
CA PHE A 64 -4.63 8.40 10.43
C PHE A 64 -5.22 8.93 9.13
N GLY A 65 -6.52 9.18 9.15
CA GLY A 65 -7.18 9.75 7.99
C GLY A 65 -8.68 9.91 8.16
N THR A 66 -9.34 10.13 7.05
CA THR A 66 -10.79 10.37 7.00
C THR A 66 -11.45 9.45 5.99
N LEU A 67 -12.69 9.06 6.33
CA LEU A 67 -13.64 8.42 5.43
C LEU A 67 -14.88 9.29 5.35
N LYS A 68 -15.29 9.65 4.15
CA LYS A 68 -16.51 10.39 3.91
C LYS A 68 -17.39 9.58 2.95
N ASN A 69 -18.59 9.25 3.40
CA ASN A 69 -19.62 8.68 2.54
C ASN A 69 -20.58 9.82 2.16
N ASN A 70 -20.67 10.09 0.88
CA ASN A 70 -21.57 11.09 0.34
C ASN A 70 -22.97 10.50 0.15
N LYS A 71 -23.97 11.37 -0.09
CA LYS A 71 -25.37 10.99 -0.35
C LYS A 71 -25.54 10.05 -1.54
N ASP A 72 -24.68 10.16 -2.54
CA ASP A 72 -24.67 9.34 -3.75
C ASP A 72 -23.96 7.99 -3.56
N ASN A 73 -23.66 7.63 -2.31
CA ASN A 73 -22.88 6.46 -1.90
C ASN A 73 -21.42 6.46 -2.37
N SER A 74 -20.92 7.55 -2.93
CA SER A 74 -19.49 7.67 -3.18
C SER A 74 -18.72 7.74 -1.86
N VAL A 75 -17.54 7.14 -1.84
CA VAL A 75 -16.66 7.08 -0.67
C VAL A 75 -15.38 7.81 -0.97
N GLU A 76 -15.11 8.86 -0.22
CA GLU A 76 -13.81 9.51 -0.19
C GLU A 76 -13.00 8.94 0.97
N PHE A 77 -11.87 8.38 0.67
CA PHE A 77 -10.95 7.80 1.67
C PHE A 77 -9.57 8.40 1.46
N GLU A 78 -9.07 9.11 2.46
CA GLU A 78 -7.72 9.63 2.47
C GLU A 78 -7.06 9.30 3.80
N VAL A 79 -6.06 8.43 3.77
CA VAL A 79 -5.35 7.95 4.96
C VAL A 79 -3.84 8.02 4.73
N TYR A 80 -3.13 8.51 5.72
CA TYR A 80 -1.67 8.51 5.77
C TYR A 80 -1.17 7.49 6.79
N CYS A 81 -0.26 6.63 6.37
CA CYS A 81 0.33 5.59 7.19
C CYS A 81 1.84 5.80 7.30
N LYS A 82 2.32 6.03 8.51
CA LYS A 82 3.75 6.06 8.82
C LYS A 82 4.23 4.66 9.19
N HIS A 83 5.11 4.11 8.37
CA HIS A 83 5.79 2.84 8.59
C HIS A 83 7.15 3.11 9.21
N THR A 84 7.39 2.60 10.40
CA THR A 84 8.66 2.77 11.11
C THR A 84 9.34 1.42 11.25
N SER A 85 10.55 1.29 10.73
CA SER A 85 11.31 0.04 10.73
C SER A 85 12.02 -0.21 12.08
N GLN A 86 12.58 -1.41 12.24
CA GLN A 86 13.32 -1.84 13.42
C GLN A 86 14.50 -0.93 13.77
N ASP A 87 15.09 -0.25 12.79
CA ASP A 87 16.20 0.70 12.93
C ASP A 87 15.74 2.18 12.99
N LYS A 88 14.45 2.41 13.27
CA LYS A 88 13.80 3.72 13.41
C LYS A 88 13.78 4.58 12.13
N GLN A 89 14.13 4.01 10.99
CA GLN A 89 13.91 4.66 9.71
C GLN A 89 12.43 4.53 9.31
N HIS A 90 11.94 5.40 8.44
CA HIS A 90 10.52 5.40 8.13
C HIS A 90 10.22 5.79 6.67
N PHE A 91 9.03 5.48 6.26
CA PHE A 91 8.38 6.03 5.07
C PHE A 91 6.89 6.26 5.35
N VAL A 92 6.30 7.17 4.61
CA VAL A 92 4.88 7.51 4.71
C VAL A 92 4.20 7.15 3.40
N MET A 93 3.10 6.41 3.50
CA MET A 93 2.21 6.11 2.38
C MET A 93 0.91 6.88 2.51
N LYS A 94 0.50 7.52 1.44
CA LYS A 94 -0.84 8.09 1.27
C LYS A 94 -1.72 7.09 0.54
N PHE A 95 -2.83 6.72 1.13
CA PHE A 95 -3.83 5.81 0.56
C PHE A 95 -5.02 6.63 0.07
N LEU A 96 -5.45 6.32 -1.16
CA LEU A 96 -6.60 6.94 -1.79
C LEU A 96 -7.53 5.85 -2.29
N ARG A 97 -8.80 6.02 -2.04
CA ARG A 97 -9.84 5.12 -2.51
C ARG A 97 -11.06 5.93 -2.89
N GLY A 98 -11.46 5.85 -4.16
CA GLY A 98 -12.61 6.56 -4.68
C GLY A 98 -13.90 5.75 -4.69
N GLU A 99 -13.80 4.40 -4.64
CA GLU A 99 -14.95 3.51 -4.75
C GLU A 99 -14.75 2.22 -3.95
N GLY A 100 -15.83 1.56 -3.56
CA GLY A 100 -15.83 0.24 -2.91
C GLY A 100 -16.57 0.20 -1.58
N THR A 101 -16.70 -1.01 -1.01
CA THR A 101 -17.32 -1.24 0.30
C THR A 101 -16.34 -0.93 1.44
N GLN A 102 -16.85 -0.80 2.67
CA GLN A 102 -16.02 -0.51 3.85
C GLN A 102 -15.19 -1.71 4.30
N ASP A 103 -15.71 -2.92 4.11
CA ASP A 103 -15.19 -4.15 4.71
C ASP A 103 -14.00 -4.74 3.94
N ALA A 104 -13.86 -4.40 2.68
CA ALA A 104 -12.73 -4.81 1.86
C ALA A 104 -12.55 -3.85 0.68
N GLY A 105 -11.36 -3.74 0.14
CA GLY A 105 -11.16 -2.89 -1.01
C GLY A 105 -9.80 -2.96 -1.66
N ILE A 106 -9.86 -2.59 -2.92
CA ILE A 106 -8.68 -2.35 -3.75
C ILE A 106 -8.58 -0.84 -3.98
N GLY A 107 -7.39 -0.31 -3.86
CA GLY A 107 -7.12 1.11 -4.03
C GLY A 107 -5.71 1.36 -4.52
N LYS A 108 -5.36 2.63 -4.52
CA LYS A 108 -4.02 3.11 -4.83
C LYS A 108 -3.37 3.66 -3.58
N ALA A 109 -2.06 3.52 -3.51
CA ALA A 109 -1.25 4.17 -2.50
C ALA A 109 -0.03 4.80 -3.18
N LYS A 110 0.49 5.86 -2.58
CA LYS A 110 1.72 6.51 -3.02
C LYS A 110 2.63 6.73 -1.83
N ILE A 111 3.92 6.47 -1.99
CA ILE A 111 4.91 6.79 -0.98
C ILE A 111 5.29 8.26 -1.13
N THR A 112 4.98 9.07 -0.11
CA THR A 112 5.05 10.54 -0.16
C THR A 112 6.22 11.12 0.62
N GLU A 113 6.78 10.35 1.56
CA GLU A 113 7.89 10.77 2.39
C GLU A 113 8.74 9.55 2.76
N THR A 114 10.06 9.75 2.83
CA THR A 114 11.00 8.69 3.21
C THR A 114 12.13 9.25 4.07
N SER A 115 12.70 8.39 4.90
CA SER A 115 14.02 8.61 5.48
C SER A 115 15.08 7.98 4.57
N LYS A 116 16.33 8.38 4.71
CA LYS A 116 17.45 8.03 3.83
C LYS A 116 17.51 6.56 3.41
N LYS A 117 17.24 5.64 4.32
CA LYS A 117 17.24 4.20 4.04
C LYS A 117 16.23 3.81 2.95
N PHE A 118 15.10 4.50 2.89
CA PHE A 118 13.97 4.19 2.01
C PHE A 118 13.82 5.17 0.85
N ASP A 119 14.83 6.02 0.57
CA ASP A 119 14.75 7.03 -0.51
C ASP A 119 14.44 6.42 -1.88
N TYR A 120 14.86 5.18 -2.11
CA TYR A 120 14.56 4.45 -3.34
C TYR A 120 13.06 4.13 -3.53
N LEU A 121 12.25 4.26 -2.47
CA LEU A 121 10.80 4.08 -2.50
C LEU A 121 10.04 5.38 -2.77
N LEU A 122 10.68 6.54 -2.68
CA LEU A 122 9.98 7.82 -2.79
C LEU A 122 9.25 7.94 -4.12
N ASN A 123 8.00 8.39 -4.06
CA ASN A 123 7.08 8.54 -5.19
C ASN A 123 6.61 7.25 -5.86
N LEU A 124 6.96 6.07 -5.38
CA LEU A 124 6.40 4.83 -5.93
C LEU A 124 4.89 4.81 -5.74
N GLU A 125 4.22 4.37 -6.78
CA GLU A 125 2.79 4.09 -6.77
C GLU A 125 2.56 2.60 -6.57
N CYS A 126 1.60 2.28 -5.70
CA CYS A 126 1.31 0.93 -5.28
C CYS A 126 -0.17 0.60 -5.52
N ASN A 127 -0.44 -0.62 -5.91
CA ASN A 127 -1.76 -1.20 -5.73
C ASN A 127 -1.90 -1.66 -4.29
N HIS A 128 -3.05 -1.41 -3.70
CA HIS A 128 -3.37 -1.72 -2.32
C HIS A 128 -4.62 -2.57 -2.26
N ALA A 129 -4.57 -3.63 -1.47
CA ALA A 129 -5.72 -4.45 -1.12
C ALA A 129 -5.79 -4.58 0.40
N ILE A 130 -6.99 -4.43 0.98
CA ILE A 130 -7.23 -4.55 2.42
C ILE A 130 -8.50 -5.35 2.67
N THR A 131 -8.50 -6.13 3.72
CA THR A 131 -9.69 -6.80 4.28
C THR A 131 -9.73 -6.61 5.79
N TYR A 132 -10.92 -6.63 6.35
CA TYR A 132 -11.15 -6.53 7.79
C TYR A 132 -11.83 -7.79 8.29
N ILE A 133 -11.44 -8.21 9.50
CA ILE A 133 -12.09 -9.26 10.27
C ILE A 133 -12.32 -8.65 11.65
N GLU A 134 -13.55 -8.24 11.90
CA GLU A 134 -13.91 -7.44 13.08
C GLU A 134 -13.11 -6.14 13.12
N GLU A 135 -12.30 -5.91 14.16
CA GLU A 135 -11.44 -4.74 14.31
C GLU A 135 -10.05 -4.93 13.68
N ASP A 136 -9.69 -6.16 13.30
CA ASP A 136 -8.40 -6.45 12.71
C ASP A 136 -8.42 -6.27 11.21
N TYR A 137 -7.30 -5.80 10.66
CA TYR A 137 -7.11 -5.68 9.21
C TYR A 137 -5.88 -6.45 8.74
N PHE A 138 -5.97 -6.88 7.49
CA PHE A 138 -4.87 -7.45 6.72
C PHE A 138 -4.78 -6.71 5.38
N ALA A 139 -3.60 -6.25 5.04
CA ALA A 139 -3.41 -5.48 3.82
C ALA A 139 -2.12 -5.87 3.10
N ILE A 140 -2.17 -5.81 1.78
CA ILE A 140 -1.03 -6.05 0.90
C ILE A 140 -0.88 -4.85 -0.03
N GLN A 141 0.34 -4.33 -0.14
CA GLN A 141 0.70 -3.33 -1.11
C GLN A 141 1.74 -3.89 -2.07
N LYS A 142 1.56 -3.60 -3.35
CA LYS A 142 2.50 -3.96 -4.41
C LYS A 142 2.86 -2.72 -5.22
N CYS A 143 4.11 -2.32 -5.13
CA CYS A 143 4.65 -1.14 -5.78
C CYS A 143 5.60 -1.58 -6.90
N LYS A 144 5.50 -0.93 -8.05
CA LYS A 144 6.41 -1.16 -9.18
C LYS A 144 7.45 -0.06 -9.22
N TYR A 145 8.70 -0.44 -9.43
CA TYR A 145 9.79 0.48 -9.71
C TYR A 145 9.70 1.04 -11.13
#